data_55121d78cb79352361686d6ce69a7b9a
#
_entry.id   55121d78cb79352361686d6ce69a7b9a
#
_cell.length_a   1.000
_cell.length_b   1.000
_cell.length_c   1.000
_cell.angle_alpha   90.00
_cell.angle_beta   90.00
_cell.angle_gamma   90.00
#
_symmetry.space_group_name_H-M   'P 1'
#
loop_
_entity.id
_entity.type
_entity.pdbx_description
1 polymer ?
#
loop_
_entity_poly.entity_id
_entity_poly.type
_entity_poly.pdbx_seq_one_letter_code
_entity_poly.pdbx_strand_id
1 'polypeptide(L)'
;LTPSGANERYIDAKVSPDNKHIIYRVSGKGCYICDLEGKNVRFIASRCHAPQWYDNNTLVAMDYDDNGEQVTASGIVAYTLDGKSQVLVEKSQMAIFPHVANGKIAYTNTKGELFLMTVK
;
A
#
# COMPACT_ATOMS: atom_id res chain seq x y z
N LEU A 1 -21.37 -0.52 3.86
CA LEU A 1 -20.74 0.77 3.59
C LEU A 1 -19.99 0.76 2.27
N THR A 2 -20.23 1.75 1.44
CA THR A 2 -19.55 1.88 0.15
C THR A 2 -19.03 3.31 0.02
N PRO A 3 -17.90 3.64 0.64
CA PRO A 3 -17.45 5.02 0.78
C PRO A 3 -17.15 5.75 -0.54
N SER A 4 -16.83 5.02 -1.60
CA SER A 4 -16.49 5.64 -2.89
C SER A 4 -17.52 5.40 -3.99
N GLY A 5 -18.67 4.78 -3.65
CA GLY A 5 -19.76 4.57 -4.61
C GLY A 5 -20.13 3.10 -4.75
N ALA A 6 -21.39 2.86 -5.16
CA ALA A 6 -21.96 1.52 -5.17
C ALA A 6 -21.44 0.64 -6.32
N ASN A 7 -20.93 1.25 -7.40
CA ASN A 7 -20.47 0.52 -8.58
C ASN A 7 -18.95 0.28 -8.58
N GLU A 8 -18.26 0.67 -7.49
CA GLU A 8 -16.82 0.51 -7.40
C GLU A 8 -16.46 -0.88 -6.90
N ARG A 9 -15.30 -1.38 -7.34
CA ARG A 9 -14.77 -2.64 -6.85
C ARG A 9 -13.72 -2.35 -5.78
N TYR A 10 -14.02 -2.74 -4.55
CA TYR A 10 -13.16 -2.51 -3.39
C TYR A 10 -12.32 -3.74 -3.11
N ILE A 11 -11.02 -3.55 -2.89
CA ILE A 11 -10.10 -4.64 -2.56
C ILE A 11 -9.09 -4.15 -1.52
N ASP A 12 -8.37 -5.09 -0.91
CA ASP A 12 -7.26 -4.83 0.02
C ASP A 12 -7.64 -3.95 1.22
N ALA A 13 -8.85 -4.14 1.76
CA ALA A 13 -9.29 -3.35 2.91
C ALA A 13 -8.60 -3.80 4.19
N LYS A 14 -8.04 -2.85 4.95
CA LYS A 14 -7.34 -3.13 6.21
C LYS A 14 -7.56 -2.00 7.20
N VAL A 15 -7.84 -2.36 8.45
CA VAL A 15 -8.05 -1.40 9.53
C VAL A 15 -6.69 -1.04 10.14
N SER A 16 -6.50 0.26 10.45
CA SER A 16 -5.26 0.71 11.09
C SER A 16 -5.10 0.12 12.50
N PRO A 17 -3.86 0.05 13.03
CA PRO A 17 -3.63 -0.55 14.36
C PRO A 17 -4.41 0.12 15.49
N ASP A 18 -4.67 1.43 15.39
CA ASP A 18 -5.42 2.18 16.40
C ASP A 18 -6.94 2.10 16.19
N ASN A 19 -7.42 1.36 15.19
CA ASN A 19 -8.84 1.19 14.85
C ASN A 19 -9.55 2.50 14.48
N LYS A 20 -8.82 3.47 13.93
CA LYS A 20 -9.42 4.76 13.55
C LYS A 20 -9.64 4.93 12.06
N HIS A 21 -8.88 4.19 11.24
CA HIS A 21 -8.93 4.35 9.78
C HIS A 21 -8.96 3.01 9.06
N ILE A 22 -9.49 3.06 7.85
CA ILE A 22 -9.47 1.92 6.92
C ILE A 22 -8.73 2.36 5.66
N ILE A 23 -7.71 1.61 5.24
CA ILE A 23 -7.14 1.72 3.90
C ILE A 23 -7.87 0.73 2.99
N TYR A 24 -8.13 1.11 1.76
CA TYR A 24 -8.68 0.21 0.76
C TYR A 24 -8.25 0.66 -0.63
N ARG A 25 -8.32 -0.28 -1.58
CA ARG A 25 -8.10 0.03 -2.99
C ARG A 25 -9.42 0.01 -3.73
N VAL A 26 -9.57 0.96 -4.66
CA VAL A 26 -10.65 0.93 -5.65
C VAL A 26 -10.01 0.52 -6.97
N SER A 27 -10.47 -0.59 -7.52
CA SER A 27 -9.91 -1.14 -8.76
C SER A 27 -9.94 -0.11 -9.88
N GLY A 28 -8.79 0.11 -10.51
CA GLY A 28 -8.62 1.08 -11.58
C GLY A 28 -8.42 2.53 -11.13
N LYS A 29 -8.49 2.81 -9.83
CA LYS A 29 -8.37 4.19 -9.33
C LYS A 29 -7.22 4.39 -8.35
N GLY A 30 -6.98 3.45 -7.44
CA GLY A 30 -5.91 3.55 -6.46
C GLY A 30 -6.37 3.36 -5.04
N CYS A 31 -5.58 3.86 -4.10
CA CYS A 31 -5.83 3.69 -2.67
C CYS A 31 -6.47 4.92 -2.05
N TYR A 32 -7.38 4.66 -1.12
CA TYR A 32 -8.12 5.67 -0.35
C TYR A 32 -8.12 5.28 1.12
N ILE A 33 -8.29 6.27 1.99
CA ILE A 33 -8.57 6.05 3.41
C ILE A 33 -9.92 6.63 3.76
N CYS A 34 -10.57 6.02 4.74
CA CYS A 34 -11.77 6.58 5.36
C CYS A 34 -11.75 6.26 6.85
N ASP A 35 -12.73 6.78 7.60
CA ASP A 35 -12.91 6.39 8.99
C ASP A 35 -13.69 5.07 9.06
N LEU A 36 -13.94 4.56 10.28
CA LEU A 36 -14.60 3.27 10.46
C LEU A 36 -16.08 3.29 10.06
N GLU A 37 -16.64 4.46 9.80
CA GLU A 37 -18.03 4.62 9.35
C GLU A 37 -18.14 4.78 7.84
N GLY A 38 -17.00 4.74 7.12
CA GLY A 38 -16.95 4.94 5.68
C GLY A 38 -17.00 6.40 5.27
N LYS A 39 -16.76 7.32 6.21
CA LYS A 39 -16.80 8.76 5.98
C LYS A 39 -15.39 9.34 5.94
N ASN A 40 -15.28 10.63 5.59
CA ASN A 40 -14.00 11.36 5.52
C ASN A 40 -13.02 10.67 4.58
N VAL A 41 -13.51 10.34 3.39
CA VAL A 41 -12.73 9.64 2.36
C VAL A 41 -11.64 10.56 1.81
N ARG A 42 -10.41 10.05 1.73
CA ARG A 42 -9.29 10.75 1.11
C ARG A 42 -8.53 9.83 0.18
N PHE A 43 -8.12 10.37 -0.96
CA PHE A 43 -7.27 9.66 -1.92
C PHE A 43 -5.81 9.68 -1.42
N ILE A 44 -5.13 8.55 -1.53
CA ILE A 44 -3.72 8.42 -1.13
C ILE A 44 -2.81 8.38 -2.36
N ALA A 45 -3.01 7.42 -3.26
CA ALA A 45 -2.15 7.27 -4.43
C ALA A 45 -2.80 6.37 -5.46
N SER A 46 -2.48 6.61 -6.74
CA SER A 46 -3.00 5.77 -7.83
C SER A 46 -2.19 4.46 -7.98
N ARG A 47 -0.92 4.48 -7.62
CA ARG A 47 -0.02 3.33 -7.77
C ARG A 47 0.35 2.76 -6.41
N CYS A 48 -0.61 2.11 -5.79
CA CYS A 48 -0.50 1.65 -4.40
C CYS A 48 -1.10 0.25 -4.34
N HIS A 49 -0.25 -0.77 -4.51
CA HIS A 49 -0.68 -2.16 -4.53
C HIS A 49 -0.33 -2.85 -3.22
N ALA A 50 -1.23 -3.72 -2.76
CA ALA A 50 -1.08 -4.49 -1.53
C ALA A 50 -0.70 -3.61 -0.33
N PRO A 51 -1.46 -2.51 -0.06
CA PRO A 51 -1.10 -1.60 1.03
C PRO A 51 -1.22 -2.27 2.39
N GLN A 52 -0.32 -1.90 3.29
CA GLN A 52 -0.33 -2.39 4.68
C GLN A 52 -0.01 -1.24 5.62
N TRP A 53 -0.55 -1.32 6.83
CA TRP A 53 -0.25 -0.34 7.87
C TRP A 53 1.11 -0.64 8.49
N TYR A 54 2.03 0.32 8.41
CA TYR A 54 3.31 0.24 9.12
C TYR A 54 3.12 0.69 10.57
N ASP A 55 2.39 1.78 10.76
CA ASP A 55 1.94 2.27 12.06
C ASP A 55 0.60 2.99 11.85
N ASN A 56 0.13 3.76 12.85
CA ASN A 56 -1.16 4.43 12.78
C ASN A 56 -1.22 5.52 11.70
N ASN A 57 -0.08 5.99 11.22
CA ASN A 57 0.00 7.14 10.32
C ASN A 57 0.72 6.84 9.01
N THR A 58 1.23 5.63 8.84
CA THR A 58 2.09 5.30 7.69
C THR A 58 1.65 3.99 7.05
N LEU A 59 1.56 4.02 5.73
CA LEU A 59 1.24 2.87 4.89
C LEU A 59 2.46 2.47 4.07
N VAL A 60 2.61 1.17 3.84
CA VAL A 60 3.65 0.64 2.97
C VAL A 60 2.96 -0.13 1.85
N ALA A 61 3.36 0.11 0.61
CA ALA A 61 2.72 -0.51 -0.55
C ALA A 61 3.73 -0.80 -1.65
N MET A 62 3.31 -1.59 -2.62
CA MET A 62 4.09 -1.86 -3.84
C MET A 62 3.72 -0.86 -4.92
N ASP A 63 4.74 -0.40 -5.65
CA ASP A 63 4.57 0.32 -6.90
C ASP A 63 5.28 -0.50 -7.97
N TYR A 64 4.51 -1.09 -8.89
CA TYR A 64 5.10 -1.94 -9.91
C TYR A 64 4.58 -1.60 -11.31
N ASP A 65 5.40 -1.94 -12.29
CA ASP A 65 5.04 -1.90 -13.72
C ASP A 65 4.99 -3.31 -14.27
N ASP A 66 4.13 -3.55 -15.24
CA ASP A 66 4.08 -4.84 -15.91
C ASP A 66 3.86 -4.63 -17.42
N ASN A 67 4.00 -5.73 -18.17
CA ASN A 67 3.77 -5.72 -19.63
C ASN A 67 2.50 -6.52 -20.00
N GLY A 68 1.65 -6.80 -19.02
CA GLY A 68 0.45 -7.62 -19.20
C GLY A 68 0.66 -9.09 -18.88
N GLU A 69 1.90 -9.55 -18.82
CA GLU A 69 2.24 -10.95 -18.50
C GLU A 69 3.16 -11.07 -17.30
N GLN A 70 4.14 -10.17 -17.20
CA GLN A 70 5.16 -10.21 -16.15
C GLN A 70 5.36 -8.83 -15.55
N VAL A 71 5.73 -8.80 -14.26
CA VAL A 71 6.18 -7.57 -13.61
C VAL A 71 7.54 -7.20 -14.20
N THR A 72 7.67 -5.98 -14.72
CA THR A 72 8.90 -5.49 -15.31
C THR A 72 9.73 -4.64 -14.38
N ALA A 73 9.10 -4.04 -13.37
CA ALA A 73 9.76 -3.24 -12.33
C ALA A 73 8.87 -3.26 -11.09
N SER A 74 9.44 -3.28 -9.91
CA SER A 74 8.66 -3.28 -8.68
C SER A 74 9.49 -2.73 -7.52
N GLY A 75 8.91 -1.78 -6.79
CA GLY A 75 9.52 -1.18 -5.63
C GLY A 75 8.55 -1.07 -4.46
N ILE A 76 9.01 -0.47 -3.38
CA ILE A 76 8.22 -0.29 -2.17
C ILE A 76 8.21 1.19 -1.82
N VAL A 77 7.02 1.71 -1.52
CA VAL A 77 6.81 3.12 -1.21
C VAL A 77 6.05 3.22 0.11
N ALA A 78 6.42 4.19 0.93
CA ALA A 78 5.67 4.55 2.13
C ALA A 78 4.85 5.80 1.85
N TYR A 79 3.62 5.82 2.37
CA TYR A 79 2.72 6.97 2.30
C TYR A 79 2.27 7.34 3.70
N THR A 80 2.27 8.63 4.01
CA THR A 80 1.74 9.10 5.28
C THR A 80 0.33 9.65 5.10
N LEU A 81 -0.43 9.71 6.19
CA LEU A 81 -1.81 10.21 6.14
C LEU A 81 -1.89 11.69 5.79
N ASP A 82 -0.80 12.43 5.95
CA ASP A 82 -0.75 13.85 5.60
C ASP A 82 -0.36 14.10 4.13
N GLY A 83 -0.28 13.04 3.32
CA GLY A 83 -0.07 13.18 1.88
C GLY A 83 1.37 13.12 1.41
N LYS A 84 2.31 12.75 2.27
CA LYS A 84 3.72 12.61 1.88
C LYS A 84 4.01 11.19 1.42
N SER A 85 5.02 11.05 0.56
CA SER A 85 5.47 9.73 0.11
C SER A 85 6.99 9.65 0.14
N GLN A 86 7.48 8.41 0.29
CA GLN A 86 8.92 8.13 0.32
C GLN A 86 9.16 6.80 -0.38
N VAL A 87 10.06 6.80 -1.37
CA VAL A 87 10.48 5.55 -2.00
C VAL A 87 11.42 4.83 -1.05
N LEU A 88 11.03 3.64 -0.61
CA LEU A 88 11.86 2.82 0.28
C LEU A 88 12.78 1.89 -0.51
N VAL A 89 12.27 1.33 -1.60
CA VAL A 89 13.04 0.45 -2.50
C VAL A 89 12.69 0.85 -3.92
N GLU A 90 13.71 1.19 -4.71
CA GLU A 90 13.53 1.59 -6.11
C GLU A 90 12.96 0.44 -6.95
N LYS A 91 12.17 0.76 -7.96
CA LYS A 91 11.51 -0.23 -8.80
C LYS A 91 12.50 -1.14 -9.55
N SER A 92 13.70 -0.66 -9.81
CA SER A 92 14.75 -1.47 -10.47
C SER A 92 15.20 -2.65 -9.63
N GLN A 93 14.93 -2.65 -8.34
CA GLN A 93 15.31 -3.73 -7.42
C GLN A 93 14.35 -4.92 -7.45
N MET A 94 13.21 -4.78 -8.13
CA MET A 94 12.21 -5.86 -8.26
C MET A 94 11.72 -6.39 -6.90
N ALA A 95 11.54 -5.49 -5.92
CA ALA A 95 11.00 -5.84 -4.62
C ALA A 95 9.52 -6.16 -4.73
N ILE A 96 9.10 -7.28 -4.17
CA ILE A 96 7.72 -7.75 -4.27
C ILE A 96 7.21 -8.20 -2.89
N PHE A 97 5.89 -8.11 -2.74
CA PHE A 97 5.14 -8.63 -1.60
C PHE A 97 5.70 -8.21 -0.24
N PRO A 98 5.77 -6.90 0.05
CA PRO A 98 6.17 -6.47 1.38
C PRO A 98 5.17 -6.94 2.42
N HIS A 99 5.67 -7.36 3.58
CA HIS A 99 4.86 -7.71 4.73
C HIS A 99 5.35 -6.95 5.93
N VAL A 100 4.44 -6.32 6.64
CA VAL A 100 4.76 -5.47 7.79
C VAL A 100 4.38 -6.18 9.07
N ALA A 101 5.31 -6.25 10.02
CA ALA A 101 5.05 -6.75 11.36
C ALA A 101 6.11 -6.20 12.32
N ASN A 102 5.66 -5.80 13.52
CA ASN A 102 6.56 -5.38 14.62
C ASN A 102 7.56 -4.29 14.22
N GLY A 103 7.11 -3.31 13.42
CA GLY A 103 7.97 -2.22 12.99
C GLY A 103 9.00 -2.59 11.95
N LYS A 104 8.85 -3.75 11.32
CA LYS A 104 9.75 -4.24 10.27
C LYS A 104 8.98 -4.47 9.00
N ILE A 105 9.68 -4.34 7.88
CA ILE A 105 9.16 -4.69 6.56
C ILE A 105 10.03 -5.82 6.02
N ALA A 106 9.40 -6.95 5.72
CA ALA A 106 10.06 -8.06 5.04
C ALA A 106 9.59 -8.07 3.60
N TYR A 107 10.50 -8.23 2.66
CA TYR A 107 10.14 -8.38 1.25
C TYR A 107 11.12 -9.30 0.54
N THR A 108 10.69 -9.81 -0.58
CA THR A 108 11.54 -10.63 -1.46
C THR A 108 11.71 -9.92 -2.79
N ASN A 109 12.58 -10.44 -3.63
CA ASN A 109 12.72 -9.97 -5.00
C ASN A 109 12.58 -11.15 -5.97
N THR A 110 12.66 -10.87 -7.26
CA THR A 110 12.48 -11.92 -8.27
C THR A 110 13.65 -12.91 -8.34
N LYS A 111 14.76 -12.63 -7.65
CA LYS A 111 15.89 -13.55 -7.51
C LYS A 111 15.75 -14.50 -6.34
N GLY A 112 14.67 -14.35 -5.56
CA GLY A 112 14.45 -15.20 -4.38
C GLY A 112 15.21 -14.76 -3.14
N GLU A 113 15.73 -13.53 -3.11
CA GLU A 113 16.42 -12.99 -1.95
C GLU A 113 15.41 -12.38 -0.98
N LEU A 114 15.70 -12.47 0.32
CA LEU A 114 14.87 -11.93 1.40
C LEU A 114 15.56 -10.74 2.06
N PHE A 115 14.79 -9.68 2.28
CA PHE A 115 15.30 -8.45 2.90
C PHE A 115 14.40 -8.02 4.06
N LEU A 116 15.03 -7.39 5.06
CA LEU A 116 14.33 -6.78 6.19
C LEU A 116 14.74 -5.31 6.28
N MET A 117 13.76 -4.43 6.52
CA MET A 117 14.02 -3.01 6.66
C MET A 117 13.03 -2.34 7.59
N THR A 118 13.31 -1.09 7.94
CA THR A 118 12.40 -0.21 8.70
C THR A 118 12.19 1.08 7.92
N VAL A 119 11.07 1.76 8.17
CA VAL A 119 10.85 3.13 7.68
C VAL A 119 11.60 4.09 8.58
N LYS A 120 12.29 5.03 7.99
CA LYS A 120 13.02 6.05 8.76
C LYS A 120 12.38 7.41 8.60
#